data_fa89ae33ba7d74da4a6e33af246b6d8f
#
_entry.id   fa89ae33ba7d74da4a6e33af246b6d8f
#
_cell.length_a   1.000
_cell.length_b   1.000
_cell.length_c   1.000
_cell.angle_alpha   90.00
_cell.angle_beta   90.00
_cell.angle_gamma   90.00
#
_symmetry.space_group_name_H-M   'P 1'
#
loop_
_entity.id
_entity.type
_entity.pdbx_description
1 polymer ?
#
loop_
_entity_poly.entity_id
_entity_poly.type
_entity_poly.pdbx_seq_one_letter_code
_entity_poly.pdbx_strand_id
1 'polypeptide(L)'
;LMEHAADPDTLVHEWAESVIGDQYPVPDRILHFTELIVQDYLAQEMCDRRPPKGTFDLFATEGGTAAMCYVFDSLQENFLLNQGDSIALMIPVFTPYIEIPELRRYQFDVTEISADQMTPDGLHTWQYKDEDIDKLKNPQIKALFITNPSNPPSYALSKETTERIINIVKNDNPNLMIITDDVYGTFIPHFRSLMAELPHNTLCVYSFSKYFGATGWRTAVIALHEDNIYDKMIARLSEEQKAILNKRYSSLDLHPEKMKFIDRMVADSRQIALNHTAGLSLPQQMQMSLFSAFALLDKEDRYKAKMQEIIHRRLHALWDNTGFTLVEDPLRAGYYSEIDMLVWAKKFYGDDFVAYLQKTYNPLDVVFRLANETSLVLLNGGGFAGPKWSVRCLLYTSPSPRDVEESR
;
A
#
# COMPACT_ATOMS: atom_id res chain seq x y z
N LEU A 1 13.44 -21.15 -3.18
CA LEU A 1 14.40 -20.40 -4.03
C LEU A 1 14.93 -21.24 -5.20
N MET A 2 14.92 -22.53 -5.11
CA MET A 2 15.57 -23.38 -6.13
C MET A 2 14.62 -24.03 -7.14
N GLU A 3 13.32 -23.89 -7.02
CA GLU A 3 12.37 -24.43 -8.02
C GLU A 3 12.13 -23.49 -9.20
N HIS A 4 12.38 -22.20 -9.03
CA HIS A 4 12.14 -21.18 -10.07
C HIS A 4 13.34 -20.25 -10.31
N ALA A 5 14.32 -20.22 -9.43
CA ALA A 5 15.50 -19.42 -9.60
C ALA A 5 16.50 -20.08 -10.56
N ALA A 6 17.12 -19.25 -11.38
CA ALA A 6 18.31 -19.60 -12.10
C ALA A 6 19.34 -20.30 -11.18
N ASP A 7 20.22 -21.08 -11.78
CA ASP A 7 21.38 -21.63 -11.14
C ASP A 7 22.00 -20.67 -10.09
N PRO A 8 22.28 -21.15 -8.85
CA PRO A 8 22.80 -20.30 -7.79
C PRO A 8 24.05 -19.48 -8.15
N ASP A 9 24.92 -20.04 -8.98
CA ASP A 9 26.12 -19.35 -9.43
C ASP A 9 25.78 -18.18 -10.36
N THR A 10 24.79 -18.35 -11.23
CA THR A 10 24.25 -17.27 -12.06
C THR A 10 23.65 -16.16 -11.21
N LEU A 11 22.87 -16.52 -10.18
CA LEU A 11 22.26 -15.52 -9.29
C LEU A 11 23.32 -14.67 -8.52
N VAL A 12 24.37 -15.33 -8.02
CA VAL A 12 25.47 -14.63 -7.34
C VAL A 12 26.23 -13.73 -8.32
N HIS A 13 26.44 -14.20 -9.55
CA HIS A 13 27.06 -13.37 -10.59
C HIS A 13 26.24 -12.14 -10.91
N GLU A 14 24.94 -12.29 -11.15
CA GLU A 14 24.00 -11.20 -11.40
C GLU A 14 23.97 -10.18 -10.24
N TRP A 15 24.03 -10.65 -9.00
CA TRP A 15 24.13 -9.76 -7.84
C TRP A 15 25.45 -8.99 -7.78
N ALA A 16 26.56 -9.66 -8.10
CA ALA A 16 27.87 -9.00 -8.15
C ALA A 16 27.93 -7.90 -9.22
N GLU A 17 27.44 -8.18 -10.43
CA GLU A 17 27.31 -7.21 -11.50
C GLU A 17 26.40 -6.04 -11.10
N SER A 18 25.29 -6.32 -10.44
CA SER A 18 24.33 -5.30 -9.98
C SER A 18 24.91 -4.35 -8.93
N VAL A 19 25.85 -4.81 -8.09
CA VAL A 19 26.52 -3.97 -7.08
C VAL A 19 27.42 -2.92 -7.76
N ILE A 20 28.05 -3.26 -8.88
CA ILE A 20 28.93 -2.35 -9.63
C ILE A 20 28.12 -1.17 -10.16
N GLY A 21 26.92 -1.42 -10.67
CA GLY A 21 25.99 -0.36 -11.10
C GLY A 21 26.49 0.47 -12.27
N ASP A 22 27.31 -0.12 -13.14
CA ASP A 22 27.97 0.52 -14.27
C ASP A 22 27.12 0.58 -15.55
N GLN A 23 25.93 0.00 -15.51
CA GLN A 23 24.97 -0.03 -16.62
C GLN A 23 23.55 0.27 -16.17
N TYR A 24 22.68 0.60 -17.12
CA TYR A 24 21.25 0.73 -16.87
C TYR A 24 20.60 -0.65 -16.73
N PRO A 25 19.52 -0.78 -15.91
CA PRO A 25 18.81 -2.06 -15.78
C PRO A 25 18.18 -2.48 -17.11
N VAL A 26 18.36 -3.75 -17.47
CA VAL A 26 17.76 -4.37 -18.64
C VAL A 26 17.22 -5.77 -18.23
N PRO A 27 15.91 -6.01 -18.33
CA PRO A 27 14.84 -5.08 -18.73
C PRO A 27 14.67 -3.93 -17.75
N ASP A 28 14.22 -2.79 -18.24
CA ASP A 28 14.03 -1.59 -17.44
C ASP A 28 12.79 -1.63 -16.54
N ARG A 29 11.88 -2.59 -16.73
CA ARG A 29 10.75 -2.86 -15.87
C ARG A 29 11.22 -3.45 -14.55
N ILE A 30 11.99 -4.52 -14.60
CA ILE A 30 12.63 -5.19 -13.47
C ILE A 30 13.64 -6.21 -14.00
N LEU A 31 14.75 -6.40 -13.31
CA LEU A 31 15.71 -7.44 -13.66
C LEU A 31 15.08 -8.82 -13.53
N HIS A 32 15.37 -9.71 -14.48
CA HIS A 32 14.71 -11.01 -14.54
C HIS A 32 14.86 -11.83 -13.24
N PHE A 33 16.06 -11.94 -12.70
CA PHE A 33 16.29 -12.67 -11.45
C PHE A 33 15.60 -11.97 -10.24
N THR A 34 15.55 -10.64 -10.22
CA THR A 34 14.82 -9.88 -9.19
C THR A 34 13.33 -10.18 -9.28
N GLU A 35 12.77 -10.22 -10.49
CA GLU A 35 11.35 -10.53 -10.69
C GLU A 35 10.99 -11.90 -10.11
N LEU A 36 11.76 -12.94 -10.44
CA LEU A 36 11.51 -14.31 -9.96
C LEU A 36 11.52 -14.42 -8.43
N ILE A 37 12.54 -13.85 -7.79
CA ILE A 37 12.65 -13.89 -6.32
C ILE A 37 11.55 -13.07 -5.64
N VAL A 38 11.22 -11.91 -6.19
CA VAL A 38 10.17 -11.05 -5.62
C VAL A 38 8.77 -11.64 -5.85
N GLN A 39 8.54 -12.34 -6.97
CA GLN A 39 7.29 -13.11 -7.17
C GLN A 39 7.10 -14.16 -6.07
N ASP A 40 8.13 -14.97 -5.77
CA ASP A 40 8.08 -15.96 -4.70
C ASP A 40 7.85 -15.30 -3.33
N TYR A 41 8.51 -14.16 -3.09
CA TYR A 41 8.34 -13.39 -1.87
C TYR A 41 6.90 -12.86 -1.73
N LEU A 42 6.32 -12.29 -2.78
CA LEU A 42 4.93 -11.83 -2.76
C LEU A 42 3.94 -12.99 -2.61
N ALA A 43 4.20 -14.13 -3.22
CA ALA A 43 3.41 -15.34 -3.04
C ALA A 43 3.42 -15.81 -1.56
N GLN A 44 4.58 -15.69 -0.89
CA GLN A 44 4.68 -15.99 0.54
C GLN A 44 3.94 -14.97 1.38
N GLU A 45 4.17 -13.67 1.18
CA GLU A 45 3.74 -12.62 2.10
C GLU A 45 2.34 -12.07 1.80
N MET A 46 1.98 -11.96 0.52
CA MET A 46 0.70 -11.37 0.09
C MET A 46 -0.37 -12.42 -0.20
N CYS A 47 0.02 -13.69 -0.38
CA CYS A 47 -0.91 -14.77 -0.68
C CYS A 47 -0.94 -15.88 0.38
N ASP A 48 -0.32 -15.68 1.55
CA ASP A 48 -0.20 -16.72 2.59
C ASP A 48 0.32 -18.04 2.01
N ARG A 49 1.35 -18.01 1.18
CA ARG A 49 1.96 -19.16 0.48
C ARG A 49 0.99 -19.94 -0.44
N ARG A 50 -0.16 -19.34 -0.79
CA ARG A 50 -1.19 -19.92 -1.65
C ARG A 50 -1.54 -18.94 -2.78
N PRO A 51 -0.62 -18.70 -3.73
CA PRO A 51 -0.87 -17.78 -4.84
C PRO A 51 -2.01 -18.30 -5.73
N PRO A 52 -2.72 -17.40 -6.43
CA PRO A 52 -3.66 -17.80 -7.47
C PRO A 52 -2.95 -18.50 -8.62
N LYS A 53 -3.71 -19.12 -9.53
CA LYS A 53 -3.15 -19.66 -10.77
C LYS A 53 -2.64 -18.54 -11.66
N GLY A 54 -1.58 -18.80 -12.41
CA GLY A 54 -0.91 -17.80 -13.27
C GLY A 54 0.20 -17.08 -12.54
N THR A 55 0.76 -16.08 -13.18
CA THR A 55 1.90 -15.29 -12.69
C THR A 55 1.54 -13.82 -12.55
N PHE A 56 2.30 -13.12 -11.72
CA PHE A 56 2.25 -11.66 -11.63
C PHE A 56 3.45 -11.06 -12.35
N ASP A 57 3.21 -10.21 -13.32
CA ASP A 57 4.24 -9.33 -13.86
C ASP A 57 4.56 -8.25 -12.83
N LEU A 58 5.84 -7.95 -12.64
CA LEU A 58 6.30 -6.97 -11.64
C LEU A 58 6.96 -5.77 -12.30
N PHE A 59 6.75 -4.58 -11.72
CA PHE A 59 7.45 -3.36 -12.09
C PHE A 59 8.14 -2.75 -10.85
N ALA A 60 9.46 -2.68 -10.87
CA ALA A 60 10.28 -2.14 -9.79
C ALA A 60 10.27 -0.59 -9.80
N THR A 61 9.96 0.01 -8.65
CA THR A 61 9.74 1.45 -8.50
C THR A 61 10.49 2.05 -7.30
N GLU A 62 10.64 3.37 -7.28
CA GLU A 62 11.36 4.15 -6.27
C GLU A 62 10.52 4.38 -5.00
N GLY A 63 9.92 3.31 -4.50
CA GLY A 63 9.05 3.28 -3.33
C GLY A 63 7.57 3.39 -3.68
N GLY A 64 6.71 3.07 -2.71
CA GLY A 64 5.25 2.96 -2.91
C GLY A 64 4.60 4.26 -3.38
N THR A 65 5.07 5.42 -2.94
CA THR A 65 4.51 6.71 -3.39
C THR A 65 4.77 6.96 -4.88
N ALA A 66 5.98 6.66 -5.37
CA ALA A 66 6.29 6.75 -6.80
C ALA A 66 5.44 5.77 -7.59
N ALA A 67 5.36 4.51 -7.14
CA ALA A 67 4.49 3.50 -7.74
C ALA A 67 3.06 4.01 -7.92
N MET A 68 2.48 4.61 -6.87
CA MET A 68 1.11 5.10 -6.90
C MET A 68 0.95 6.27 -7.88
N CYS A 69 1.93 7.19 -7.96
CA CYS A 69 1.93 8.25 -8.97
C CYS A 69 1.92 7.66 -10.39
N TYR A 70 2.74 6.65 -10.65
CA TYR A 70 2.78 5.98 -11.95
C TYR A 70 1.45 5.30 -12.29
N VAL A 71 0.81 4.65 -11.29
CA VAL A 71 -0.51 4.03 -11.46
C VAL A 71 -1.55 5.07 -11.86
N PHE A 72 -1.68 6.18 -11.11
CA PHE A 72 -2.67 7.22 -11.41
C PHE A 72 -2.47 7.82 -12.81
N ASP A 73 -1.23 8.14 -13.17
CA ASP A 73 -0.95 8.71 -14.49
C ASP A 73 -1.24 7.70 -15.61
N SER A 74 -0.79 6.45 -15.47
CA SER A 74 -1.01 5.45 -16.51
C SER A 74 -2.47 5.05 -16.67
N LEU A 75 -3.25 5.03 -15.58
CA LEU A 75 -4.70 4.81 -15.69
C LEU A 75 -5.36 5.88 -16.56
N GLN A 76 -4.93 7.15 -16.43
CA GLN A 76 -5.47 8.25 -17.22
C GLN A 76 -4.92 8.22 -18.65
N GLU A 77 -3.61 8.07 -18.83
CA GLU A 77 -2.96 8.06 -20.16
C GLU A 77 -3.47 6.91 -21.06
N ASN A 78 -3.90 5.80 -20.45
CA ASN A 78 -4.47 4.65 -21.17
C ASN A 78 -5.99 4.63 -21.19
N PHE A 79 -6.66 5.74 -20.91
CA PHE A 79 -8.13 5.90 -20.97
C PHE A 79 -8.91 4.95 -20.04
N LEU A 80 -8.26 4.37 -19.03
CA LEU A 80 -8.92 3.53 -18.03
C LEU A 80 -9.67 4.39 -17.00
N LEU A 81 -9.11 5.54 -16.66
CA LEU A 81 -9.77 6.62 -15.93
C LEU A 81 -9.66 7.93 -16.74
N ASN A 82 -10.72 8.72 -16.73
CA ASN A 82 -10.74 10.04 -17.35
C ASN A 82 -11.04 11.09 -16.28
N GLN A 83 -10.72 12.33 -16.57
CA GLN A 83 -11.04 13.45 -15.70
C GLN A 83 -12.55 13.46 -15.37
N GLY A 84 -12.89 13.55 -14.09
CA GLY A 84 -14.25 13.52 -13.58
C GLY A 84 -14.85 12.12 -13.41
N ASP A 85 -14.12 11.04 -13.71
CA ASP A 85 -14.60 9.69 -13.43
C ASP A 85 -14.72 9.44 -11.91
N SER A 86 -15.71 8.63 -11.52
CA SER A 86 -15.92 8.26 -10.12
C SER A 86 -14.98 7.14 -9.70
N ILE A 87 -14.33 7.34 -8.55
CA ILE A 87 -13.51 6.36 -7.86
C ILE A 87 -13.95 6.23 -6.40
N ALA A 88 -13.65 5.10 -5.78
CA ALA A 88 -13.81 4.92 -4.34
C ALA A 88 -12.46 4.96 -3.63
N LEU A 89 -12.43 5.59 -2.46
CA LEU A 89 -11.27 5.65 -1.59
C LEU A 89 -11.64 5.14 -0.20
N MET A 90 -11.00 4.09 0.25
CA MET A 90 -11.18 3.58 1.62
C MET A 90 -10.35 4.42 2.59
N ILE A 91 -11.03 5.01 3.58
CA ILE A 91 -10.45 5.94 4.55
C ILE A 91 -10.63 5.42 6.00
N PRO A 92 -9.75 5.81 6.96
CA PRO A 92 -8.59 6.69 6.82
C PRO A 92 -7.49 6.09 5.94
N VAL A 93 -6.75 6.97 5.25
CA VAL A 93 -5.73 6.55 4.28
C VAL A 93 -4.56 7.55 4.26
N PHE A 94 -3.43 7.11 3.74
CA PHE A 94 -2.23 7.93 3.58
C PHE A 94 -2.53 9.20 2.76
N THR A 95 -2.22 10.37 3.32
CA THR A 95 -2.56 11.70 2.80
C THR A 95 -2.38 11.89 1.28
N PRO A 96 -1.28 11.45 0.64
CA PRO A 96 -1.12 11.57 -0.80
C PRO A 96 -2.25 10.92 -1.61
N TYR A 97 -2.88 9.85 -1.10
CA TYR A 97 -3.98 9.18 -1.81
C TYR A 97 -5.29 9.95 -1.75
N ILE A 98 -5.40 10.91 -0.82
CA ILE A 98 -6.50 11.89 -0.77
C ILE A 98 -6.24 13.02 -1.75
N GLU A 99 -4.99 13.53 -1.78
CA GLU A 99 -4.63 14.71 -2.54
C GLU A 99 -4.46 14.45 -4.05
N ILE A 100 -3.91 13.29 -4.43
CA ILE A 100 -3.66 12.95 -5.84
C ILE A 100 -4.95 13.01 -6.69
N PRO A 101 -6.08 12.40 -6.30
CA PRO A 101 -7.32 12.45 -7.06
C PRO A 101 -7.84 13.88 -7.32
N GLU A 102 -7.56 14.82 -6.42
CA GLU A 102 -7.99 16.22 -6.51
C GLU A 102 -7.12 17.08 -7.43
N LEU A 103 -5.93 16.58 -7.83
CA LEU A 103 -5.04 17.33 -8.72
C LEU A 103 -5.75 17.71 -10.01
N ARG A 104 -5.49 18.94 -10.49
CA ARG A 104 -6.14 19.52 -11.69
C ARG A 104 -6.14 18.60 -12.91
N ARG A 105 -5.15 17.75 -13.04
CA ARG A 105 -5.04 16.79 -14.15
C ARG A 105 -5.99 15.60 -14.02
N TYR A 106 -6.41 15.23 -12.81
CA TYR A 106 -7.29 14.09 -12.54
C TYR A 106 -8.73 14.54 -12.26
N GLN A 107 -8.93 15.35 -11.21
CA GLN A 107 -10.25 15.83 -10.77
C GLN A 107 -11.29 14.70 -10.71
N PHE A 108 -10.90 13.58 -10.09
CA PHE A 108 -11.81 12.44 -9.92
C PHE A 108 -12.93 12.78 -8.94
N ASP A 109 -14.12 12.22 -9.19
CA ASP A 109 -15.21 12.23 -8.23
C ASP A 109 -14.99 11.12 -7.19
N VAL A 110 -14.67 11.51 -5.94
CA VAL A 110 -14.24 10.57 -4.90
C VAL A 110 -15.41 10.19 -4.00
N THR A 111 -15.75 8.90 -3.99
CA THR A 111 -16.66 8.29 -3.01
C THR A 111 -15.84 7.75 -1.85
N GLU A 112 -15.98 8.34 -0.68
CA GLU A 112 -15.33 7.86 0.53
C GLU A 112 -16.07 6.65 1.13
N ILE A 113 -15.29 5.65 1.54
CA ILE A 113 -15.73 4.46 2.28
C ILE A 113 -15.00 4.47 3.61
N SER A 114 -15.72 4.81 4.69
CA SER A 114 -15.11 5.13 5.99
C SER A 114 -15.05 3.92 6.91
N ALA A 115 -13.89 3.69 7.55
CA ALA A 115 -13.72 2.73 8.62
C ALA A 115 -14.20 3.33 9.96
N ASP A 116 -15.48 3.55 10.08
CA ASP A 116 -16.11 4.27 11.21
C ASP A 116 -16.90 3.36 12.18
N GLN A 117 -16.76 2.05 12.04
CA GLN A 117 -17.38 1.14 13.01
C GLN A 117 -16.78 1.32 14.41
N MET A 118 -17.66 1.28 15.41
CA MET A 118 -17.28 1.40 16.81
C MET A 118 -17.84 0.24 17.63
N THR A 119 -17.14 -0.11 18.71
CA THR A 119 -17.65 -1.00 19.75
C THR A 119 -18.78 -0.33 20.52
N PRO A 120 -19.61 -1.10 21.26
CA PRO A 120 -20.60 -0.51 22.17
C PRO A 120 -20.01 0.46 23.21
N ASP A 121 -18.74 0.26 23.57
CA ASP A 121 -17.99 1.11 24.52
C ASP A 121 -17.44 2.40 23.86
N GLY A 122 -17.70 2.59 22.57
CA GLY A 122 -17.30 3.77 21.83
C GLY A 122 -15.84 3.76 21.35
N LEU A 123 -15.17 2.61 21.28
CA LEU A 123 -13.84 2.46 20.69
C LEU A 123 -13.95 2.16 19.20
N HIS A 124 -13.06 2.73 18.40
CA HIS A 124 -12.96 2.42 16.97
C HIS A 124 -12.52 0.97 16.75
N THR A 125 -13.24 0.24 15.89
CA THR A 125 -12.81 -1.08 15.38
C THR A 125 -12.00 -0.96 14.11
N TRP A 126 -12.04 0.21 13.45
CA TRP A 126 -11.39 0.50 12.18
C TRP A 126 -11.83 -0.46 11.06
N GLN A 127 -13.06 -0.95 11.15
CA GLN A 127 -13.71 -1.76 10.14
C GLN A 127 -14.82 -0.96 9.45
N TYR A 128 -15.33 -1.48 8.34
CA TYR A 128 -16.27 -0.82 7.44
C TYR A 128 -17.67 -1.38 7.62
N LYS A 129 -18.68 -0.52 7.51
CA LYS A 129 -20.08 -0.96 7.49
C LYS A 129 -20.43 -1.56 6.14
N ASP A 130 -21.34 -2.52 6.15
CA ASP A 130 -21.80 -3.20 4.95
C ASP A 130 -22.40 -2.25 3.92
N GLU A 131 -23.20 -1.27 4.36
CA GLU A 131 -23.78 -0.25 3.51
C GLU A 131 -22.75 0.64 2.82
N ASP A 132 -21.60 0.88 3.46
CA ASP A 132 -20.53 1.67 2.86
C ASP A 132 -19.77 0.87 1.79
N ILE A 133 -19.50 -0.40 2.05
CA ILE A 133 -18.90 -1.30 1.04
C ILE A 133 -19.87 -1.48 -0.14
N ASP A 134 -21.18 -1.51 0.07
CA ASP A 134 -22.20 -1.65 -0.97
C ASP A 134 -22.22 -0.49 -1.98
N LYS A 135 -21.61 0.66 -1.66
CA LYS A 135 -21.40 1.74 -2.64
C LYS A 135 -20.64 1.24 -3.89
N LEU A 136 -19.76 0.25 -3.73
CA LEU A 136 -18.98 -0.35 -4.82
C LEU A 136 -19.83 -1.12 -5.84
N LYS A 137 -21.11 -1.44 -5.53
CA LYS A 137 -22.06 -2.03 -6.48
C LYS A 137 -22.41 -1.08 -7.62
N ASN A 138 -22.19 0.23 -7.43
CA ASN A 138 -22.42 1.22 -8.47
C ASN A 138 -21.35 1.10 -9.56
N PRO A 139 -21.71 0.71 -10.82
CA PRO A 139 -20.75 0.52 -11.90
C PRO A 139 -20.15 1.85 -12.42
N GLN A 140 -20.63 3.00 -11.96
CA GLN A 140 -20.00 4.29 -12.25
C GLN A 140 -18.69 4.45 -11.45
N ILE A 141 -18.53 3.76 -10.32
CA ILE A 141 -17.28 3.69 -9.60
C ILE A 141 -16.35 2.75 -10.35
N LYS A 142 -15.37 3.32 -11.04
CA LYS A 142 -14.46 2.58 -11.93
C LYS A 142 -13.28 1.98 -11.22
N ALA A 143 -12.84 2.58 -10.12
CA ALA A 143 -11.67 2.12 -9.37
C ALA A 143 -11.89 2.24 -7.86
N LEU A 144 -11.32 1.29 -7.11
CA LEU A 144 -11.20 1.28 -5.66
C LEU A 144 -9.72 1.43 -5.28
N PHE A 145 -9.41 2.46 -4.48
CA PHE A 145 -8.09 2.64 -3.88
C PHE A 145 -8.14 2.32 -2.40
N ILE A 146 -7.20 1.49 -1.95
CA ILE A 146 -7.14 1.01 -0.56
C ILE A 146 -5.70 0.85 -0.08
N THR A 147 -5.43 1.17 1.18
CA THR A 147 -4.24 0.72 1.91
C THR A 147 -4.64 -0.40 2.85
N ASN A 148 -4.08 -1.60 2.68
CA ASN A 148 -4.46 -2.78 3.46
C ASN A 148 -3.23 -3.55 3.98
N PRO A 149 -2.96 -3.55 5.28
CA PRO A 149 -3.63 -2.85 6.39
C PRO A 149 -3.63 -1.32 6.28
N SER A 150 -4.67 -0.70 6.84
CA SER A 150 -4.91 0.74 6.76
C SER A 150 -3.80 1.59 7.40
N ASN A 151 -3.69 2.85 7.00
CA ASN A 151 -2.77 3.83 7.58
C ASN A 151 -3.55 5.16 7.79
N PRO A 152 -3.77 5.61 9.01
CA PRO A 152 -3.01 5.35 10.26
C PRO A 152 -3.49 4.19 11.14
N PRO A 153 -4.70 3.62 11.05
CA PRO A 153 -5.18 2.68 12.08
C PRO A 153 -4.39 1.38 12.17
N SER A 154 -3.73 0.95 11.08
CA SER A 154 -2.99 -0.32 10.98
C SER A 154 -3.84 -1.58 11.14
N TYR A 155 -5.04 -1.58 10.57
CA TYR A 155 -5.94 -2.74 10.55
C TYR A 155 -6.14 -3.28 9.16
N ALA A 156 -6.03 -4.60 9.02
CA ALA A 156 -6.41 -5.30 7.80
C ALA A 156 -7.93 -5.36 7.65
N LEU A 157 -8.38 -5.54 6.41
CA LEU A 157 -9.78 -5.85 6.13
C LEU A 157 -10.21 -7.11 6.87
N SER A 158 -11.42 -7.11 7.42
CA SER A 158 -12.03 -8.32 7.94
C SER A 158 -12.33 -9.30 6.80
N LYS A 159 -12.51 -10.56 7.18
CA LYS A 159 -12.89 -11.60 6.23
C LYS A 159 -14.24 -11.28 5.58
N GLU A 160 -15.19 -10.80 6.38
CA GLU A 160 -16.53 -10.41 5.94
C GLU A 160 -16.48 -9.28 4.91
N THR A 161 -15.70 -8.24 5.17
CA THR A 161 -15.50 -7.13 4.23
C THR A 161 -14.85 -7.62 2.93
N THR A 162 -13.82 -8.47 3.05
CA THR A 162 -13.13 -9.04 1.89
C THR A 162 -14.09 -9.88 1.03
N GLU A 163 -14.86 -10.79 1.64
CA GLU A 163 -15.86 -11.61 0.95
C GLU A 163 -16.94 -10.76 0.29
N ARG A 164 -17.34 -9.66 0.92
CA ARG A 164 -18.31 -8.72 0.36
C ARG A 164 -17.77 -8.04 -0.90
N ILE A 165 -16.54 -7.53 -0.86
CA ILE A 165 -15.88 -6.95 -2.04
C ILE A 165 -15.77 -7.99 -3.15
N ILE A 166 -15.38 -9.24 -2.86
CA ILE A 166 -15.31 -10.33 -3.82
C ILE A 166 -16.67 -10.57 -4.48
N ASN A 167 -17.75 -10.60 -3.70
CA ASN A 167 -19.10 -10.82 -4.21
C ASN A 167 -19.56 -9.64 -5.10
N ILE A 168 -19.27 -8.41 -4.73
CA ILE A 168 -19.58 -7.23 -5.54
C ILE A 168 -18.86 -7.29 -6.88
N VAL A 169 -17.55 -7.59 -6.88
CA VAL A 169 -16.80 -7.69 -8.14
C VAL A 169 -17.34 -8.81 -9.02
N LYS A 170 -17.72 -9.94 -8.46
CA LYS A 170 -18.23 -11.07 -9.24
C LYS A 170 -19.61 -10.84 -9.82
N ASN A 171 -20.50 -10.13 -9.11
CA ASN A 171 -21.92 -10.08 -9.44
C ASN A 171 -22.43 -8.71 -9.87
N ASP A 172 -21.88 -7.63 -9.34
CA ASP A 172 -22.42 -6.27 -9.50
C ASP A 172 -21.50 -5.37 -10.34
N ASN A 173 -20.19 -5.40 -10.09
CA ASN A 173 -19.21 -4.51 -10.74
C ASN A 173 -17.95 -5.27 -11.21
N PRO A 174 -18.05 -6.13 -12.24
CA PRO A 174 -16.96 -7.00 -12.67
C PRO A 174 -15.76 -6.27 -13.30
N ASN A 175 -15.94 -5.01 -13.69
CA ASN A 175 -14.87 -4.18 -14.23
C ASN A 175 -14.27 -3.21 -13.19
N LEU A 176 -14.59 -3.36 -11.90
CA LEU A 176 -13.98 -2.56 -10.85
C LEU A 176 -12.48 -2.82 -10.80
N MET A 177 -11.69 -1.80 -11.11
CA MET A 177 -10.25 -1.81 -10.92
C MET A 177 -9.93 -1.65 -9.44
N ILE A 178 -9.10 -2.51 -8.87
CA ILE A 178 -8.69 -2.43 -7.47
C ILE A 178 -7.21 -2.09 -7.42
N ILE A 179 -6.87 -1.03 -6.73
CA ILE A 179 -5.50 -0.61 -6.50
C ILE A 179 -5.25 -0.69 -4.99
N THR A 180 -4.39 -1.62 -4.57
CA THR A 180 -4.09 -1.84 -3.16
C THR A 180 -2.63 -1.50 -2.85
N ASP A 181 -2.42 -0.80 -1.72
CA ASP A 181 -1.11 -0.59 -1.09
C ASP A 181 -1.02 -1.53 0.11
N ASP A 182 -0.30 -2.63 -0.07
CA ASP A 182 -0.20 -3.70 0.92
C ASP A 182 1.10 -3.65 1.75
N VAL A 183 1.70 -2.48 1.85
CA VAL A 183 3.01 -2.28 2.52
C VAL A 183 3.05 -2.80 3.97
N TYR A 184 1.91 -2.89 4.65
CA TYR A 184 1.82 -3.39 6.03
C TYR A 184 1.34 -4.84 6.14
N GLY A 185 1.02 -5.51 5.04
CA GLY A 185 0.50 -6.88 5.02
C GLY A 185 1.42 -7.88 5.73
N THR A 186 2.74 -7.70 5.58
CA THR A 186 3.78 -8.54 6.22
C THR A 186 3.74 -8.56 7.76
N PHE A 187 3.05 -7.60 8.39
CA PHE A 187 2.89 -7.55 9.84
C PHE A 187 1.66 -8.33 10.35
N ILE A 188 0.78 -8.78 9.44
CA ILE A 188 -0.41 -9.57 9.77
C ILE A 188 -0.09 -11.06 9.61
N PRO A 189 -0.38 -11.90 10.61
CA PRO A 189 -0.30 -13.35 10.46
C PRO A 189 -1.25 -13.84 9.37
N HIS A 190 -0.77 -14.71 8.48
CA HIS A 190 -1.58 -15.30 7.40
C HIS A 190 -2.28 -14.27 6.50
N PHE A 191 -1.61 -13.15 6.24
CA PHE A 191 -2.18 -12.09 5.40
C PHE A 191 -2.51 -12.59 4.00
N ARG A 192 -3.68 -12.22 3.52
CA ARG A 192 -4.11 -12.43 2.14
C ARG A 192 -4.61 -11.13 1.55
N SER A 193 -3.87 -10.64 0.59
CA SER A 193 -4.18 -9.44 -0.18
C SER A 193 -5.37 -9.67 -1.13
N LEU A 194 -6.02 -8.58 -1.54
CA LEU A 194 -6.97 -8.63 -2.64
C LEU A 194 -6.32 -9.10 -3.96
N MET A 195 -4.99 -8.96 -4.15
CA MET A 195 -4.30 -9.56 -5.30
C MET A 195 -4.38 -11.08 -5.32
N ALA A 196 -4.47 -11.73 -4.15
CA ALA A 196 -4.64 -13.17 -4.05
C ALA A 196 -6.10 -13.61 -4.26
N GLU A 197 -7.07 -12.79 -3.84
CA GLU A 197 -8.49 -13.12 -3.86
C GLU A 197 -9.18 -12.69 -5.17
N LEU A 198 -8.75 -11.58 -5.74
CA LEU A 198 -9.26 -10.97 -6.98
C LEU A 198 -8.10 -10.64 -7.94
N PRO A 199 -7.26 -11.62 -8.34
CA PRO A 199 -6.04 -11.37 -9.10
C PRO A 199 -6.27 -10.62 -10.40
N HIS A 200 -7.39 -10.89 -11.07
CA HIS A 200 -7.69 -10.28 -12.37
C HIS A 200 -8.09 -8.79 -12.27
N ASN A 201 -8.57 -8.37 -11.11
CA ASN A 201 -9.04 -7.00 -10.88
C ASN A 201 -8.03 -6.14 -10.11
N THR A 202 -7.04 -6.77 -9.46
CA THR A 202 -6.19 -6.09 -8.48
C THR A 202 -4.80 -5.80 -9.03
N LEU A 203 -4.41 -4.53 -8.95
CA LEU A 203 -3.05 -4.05 -9.04
C LEU A 203 -2.56 -3.83 -7.62
N CYS A 204 -1.49 -4.52 -7.23
CA CYS A 204 -0.92 -4.43 -5.90
C CYS A 204 0.37 -3.59 -5.93
N VAL A 205 0.46 -2.64 -5.01
CA VAL A 205 1.70 -1.93 -4.69
C VAL A 205 2.24 -2.49 -3.39
N TYR A 206 3.47 -2.99 -3.42
CA TYR A 206 4.18 -3.44 -2.22
C TYR A 206 5.50 -2.69 -2.08
N SER A 207 5.80 -2.22 -0.86
CA SER A 207 7.05 -1.50 -0.55
C SER A 207 7.87 -2.23 0.51
N PHE A 208 9.16 -2.38 0.24
CA PHE A 208 10.13 -2.96 1.19
C PHE A 208 10.48 -2.01 2.35
N SER A 209 9.99 -0.77 2.30
CA SER A 209 10.37 0.30 3.23
C SER A 209 10.07 -0.02 4.70
N LYS A 210 8.97 -0.73 4.99
CA LYS A 210 8.45 -0.85 6.36
C LYS A 210 8.94 -2.12 7.05
N TYR A 211 8.70 -3.26 6.45
CA TYR A 211 9.01 -4.56 7.06
C TYR A 211 10.51 -4.73 7.37
N PHE A 212 11.37 -4.30 6.45
CA PHE A 212 12.83 -4.38 6.62
C PHE A 212 13.45 -3.12 7.25
N GLY A 213 12.65 -2.15 7.71
CA GLY A 213 13.18 -0.89 8.22
C GLY A 213 13.99 -0.09 7.20
N ALA A 214 13.71 -0.27 5.91
CA ALA A 214 14.55 0.16 4.80
C ALA A 214 13.95 1.36 4.04
N THR A 215 13.34 2.30 4.76
CA THR A 215 12.64 3.46 4.15
C THR A 215 13.54 4.30 3.25
N GLY A 216 14.82 4.43 3.57
CA GLY A 216 15.79 5.21 2.81
C GLY A 216 16.20 4.57 1.48
N TRP A 217 16.04 3.26 1.30
CA TRP A 217 16.36 2.58 0.05
C TRP A 217 15.44 2.92 -1.11
N ARG A 218 14.22 3.37 -0.83
CA ARG A 218 13.23 3.72 -1.85
C ARG A 218 12.97 2.58 -2.82
N THR A 219 12.59 1.41 -2.33
CA THR A 219 12.33 0.21 -3.13
C THR A 219 10.90 -0.26 -2.94
N ALA A 220 10.20 -0.46 -4.05
CA ALA A 220 8.85 -1.01 -4.12
C ALA A 220 8.63 -1.73 -5.45
N VAL A 221 7.53 -2.45 -5.55
CA VAL A 221 7.07 -3.07 -6.78
C VAL A 221 5.58 -2.84 -6.97
N ILE A 222 5.18 -2.74 -8.25
CA ILE A 222 3.82 -2.92 -8.70
C ILE A 222 3.69 -4.35 -9.19
N ALA A 223 2.67 -5.08 -8.76
CA ALA A 223 2.36 -6.43 -9.20
C ALA A 223 1.01 -6.46 -9.90
N LEU A 224 0.96 -7.01 -11.10
CA LEU A 224 -0.26 -7.15 -11.89
C LEU A 224 -0.32 -8.56 -12.47
N HIS A 225 -1.46 -9.22 -12.31
CA HIS A 225 -1.64 -10.58 -12.82
C HIS A 225 -1.57 -10.59 -14.36
N GLU A 226 -0.96 -11.64 -14.94
CA GLU A 226 -0.79 -11.78 -16.40
C GLU A 226 -2.11 -11.76 -17.17
N ASP A 227 -3.21 -12.26 -16.55
CA ASP A 227 -4.57 -12.15 -17.05
C ASP A 227 -5.33 -11.15 -16.17
N ASN A 228 -5.44 -9.91 -16.62
CA ASN A 228 -6.03 -8.81 -15.86
C ASN A 228 -7.09 -8.05 -16.65
N ILE A 229 -7.94 -7.30 -15.94
CA ILE A 229 -9.01 -6.51 -16.56
C ILE A 229 -8.47 -5.25 -17.25
N TYR A 230 -7.35 -4.72 -16.82
CA TYR A 230 -6.77 -3.48 -17.36
C TYR A 230 -6.44 -3.68 -18.86
N ASP A 231 -5.72 -4.76 -19.19
CA ASP A 231 -5.42 -5.13 -20.56
C ASP A 231 -6.69 -5.42 -21.36
N LYS A 232 -7.68 -6.11 -20.75
CA LYS A 232 -8.96 -6.39 -21.40
C LYS A 232 -9.76 -5.12 -21.70
N MET A 233 -9.71 -4.11 -20.82
CA MET A 233 -10.36 -2.82 -21.01
C MET A 233 -9.66 -2.02 -22.10
N ILE A 234 -8.33 -1.98 -22.12
CA ILE A 234 -7.55 -1.33 -23.19
C ILE A 234 -7.87 -1.96 -24.55
N ALA A 235 -7.97 -3.29 -24.62
CA ALA A 235 -8.33 -3.98 -25.86
C ALA A 235 -9.74 -3.62 -26.38
N ARG A 236 -10.63 -3.12 -25.53
CA ARG A 236 -12.01 -2.70 -25.87
C ARG A 236 -12.14 -1.21 -26.20
N LEU A 237 -11.08 -0.43 -26.11
CA LEU A 237 -11.07 0.99 -26.45
C LEU A 237 -11.50 1.20 -27.92
N SER A 238 -11.99 2.40 -28.23
CA SER A 238 -12.30 2.79 -29.60
C SER A 238 -11.06 2.77 -30.50
N GLU A 239 -11.24 2.61 -31.79
CA GLU A 239 -10.11 2.62 -32.74
C GLU A 239 -9.35 3.96 -32.72
N GLU A 240 -10.05 5.06 -32.43
CA GLU A 240 -9.42 6.37 -32.25
C GLU A 240 -8.51 6.40 -31.03
N GLN A 241 -8.99 5.91 -29.88
CA GLN A 241 -8.17 5.81 -28.66
C GLN A 241 -6.97 4.88 -28.84
N LYS A 242 -7.18 3.72 -29.47
CA LYS A 242 -6.09 2.81 -29.82
C LYS A 242 -5.04 3.46 -30.70
N ALA A 243 -5.46 4.24 -31.72
CA ALA A 243 -4.54 4.96 -32.58
C ALA A 243 -3.71 5.99 -31.80
N ILE A 244 -4.31 6.68 -30.81
CA ILE A 244 -3.59 7.59 -29.91
C ILE A 244 -2.53 6.82 -29.10
N LEU A 245 -2.90 5.69 -28.49
CA LEU A 245 -1.99 4.87 -27.70
C LEU A 245 -0.87 4.27 -28.54
N ASN A 246 -1.18 3.78 -29.75
CA ASN A 246 -0.19 3.25 -30.67
C ASN A 246 0.83 4.33 -31.06
N LYS A 247 0.37 5.55 -31.32
CA LYS A 247 1.26 6.69 -31.58
C LYS A 247 2.12 7.05 -30.35
N ARG A 248 1.52 7.00 -29.13
CA ARG A 248 2.23 7.31 -27.86
C ARG A 248 3.41 6.38 -27.63
N TYR A 249 3.22 5.08 -27.84
CA TYR A 249 4.23 4.07 -27.52
C TYR A 249 5.07 3.59 -28.71
N SER A 250 4.83 4.11 -29.92
CA SER A 250 5.50 3.67 -31.15
C SER A 250 7.02 3.86 -31.17
N SER A 251 7.56 4.73 -30.32
CA SER A 251 9.01 4.91 -30.19
C SER A 251 9.69 3.87 -29.28
N LEU A 252 8.88 3.10 -28.53
CA LEU A 252 9.34 2.15 -27.53
C LEU A 252 9.13 0.71 -27.95
N ASP A 253 8.07 0.42 -28.71
CA ASP A 253 7.72 -0.90 -29.17
C ASP A 253 7.30 -0.88 -30.65
N LEU A 254 7.69 -1.92 -31.40
CA LEU A 254 7.28 -2.10 -32.80
C LEU A 254 5.79 -2.53 -32.92
N HIS A 255 5.23 -3.06 -31.84
CA HIS A 255 3.86 -3.55 -31.74
C HIS A 255 3.15 -2.93 -30.52
N PRO A 256 2.97 -1.60 -30.48
CA PRO A 256 2.38 -0.91 -29.31
C PRO A 256 0.98 -1.44 -28.93
N GLU A 257 0.25 -1.98 -29.92
CA GLU A 257 -1.06 -2.57 -29.73
C GLU A 257 -1.04 -3.85 -28.87
N LYS A 258 0.13 -4.47 -28.70
CA LYS A 258 0.33 -5.69 -27.90
C LYS A 258 0.94 -5.43 -26.52
N MET A 259 1.38 -4.19 -26.26
CA MET A 259 1.95 -3.85 -24.96
C MET A 259 0.95 -4.08 -23.84
N LYS A 260 1.39 -4.83 -22.82
CA LYS A 260 0.63 -5.00 -21.57
C LYS A 260 0.53 -3.68 -20.81
N PHE A 261 -0.49 -3.52 -19.99
CA PHE A 261 -0.67 -2.31 -19.18
C PHE A 261 0.54 -2.03 -18.26
N ILE A 262 1.15 -3.08 -17.70
CA ILE A 262 2.33 -2.90 -16.85
C ILE A 262 3.53 -2.32 -17.63
N ASP A 263 3.75 -2.73 -18.88
CA ASP A 263 4.81 -2.19 -19.73
C ASP A 263 4.51 -0.76 -20.18
N ARG A 264 3.21 -0.42 -20.34
CA ARG A 264 2.77 0.97 -20.56
C ARG A 264 3.06 1.84 -19.34
N MET A 265 2.86 1.34 -18.11
CA MET A 265 3.25 2.07 -16.89
C MET A 265 4.75 2.35 -16.83
N VAL A 266 5.58 1.40 -17.24
CA VAL A 266 7.03 1.61 -17.35
C VAL A 266 7.34 2.76 -18.33
N ALA A 267 6.72 2.74 -19.51
CA ALA A 267 6.86 3.79 -20.52
C ALA A 267 6.41 5.16 -20.00
N ASP A 268 5.24 5.20 -19.36
CA ASP A 268 4.63 6.42 -18.82
C ASP A 268 5.46 6.99 -17.67
N SER A 269 6.02 6.15 -16.79
CA SER A 269 6.85 6.58 -15.66
C SER A 269 8.04 7.45 -16.12
N ARG A 270 8.58 7.18 -17.30
CA ARG A 270 9.68 7.95 -17.87
C ARG A 270 9.27 9.31 -18.45
N GLN A 271 8.00 9.42 -18.85
CA GLN A 271 7.43 10.68 -19.36
C GLN A 271 7.02 11.61 -18.22
N ILE A 272 6.57 11.04 -17.09
CA ILE A 272 6.17 11.79 -15.90
C ILE A 272 7.37 12.49 -15.28
N ALA A 273 8.49 11.81 -15.19
CA ALA A 273 9.72 12.34 -14.66
C ALA A 273 10.73 12.48 -15.79
N LEU A 274 10.79 13.63 -16.43
CA LEU A 274 11.80 13.96 -17.47
C LEU A 274 13.25 13.65 -17.06
N ASN A 275 13.49 13.47 -15.75
CA ASN A 275 14.78 13.15 -15.18
C ASN A 275 14.95 11.64 -14.90
N HIS A 276 13.94 10.83 -15.18
CA HIS A 276 13.91 9.41 -14.82
C HIS A 276 13.98 8.55 -16.07
N THR A 277 15.18 8.20 -16.47
CA THR A 277 15.43 7.67 -17.82
C THR A 277 15.57 6.15 -17.89
N ALA A 278 15.66 5.44 -16.76
CA ALA A 278 16.11 4.05 -16.80
C ALA A 278 15.55 3.09 -15.74
N GLY A 279 14.47 3.45 -15.03
CA GLY A 279 13.91 2.58 -13.97
C GLY A 279 14.74 2.53 -12.69
N LEU A 280 14.35 1.66 -11.76
CA LEU A 280 15.04 1.49 -10.49
C LEU A 280 16.46 0.95 -10.71
N SER A 281 17.46 1.55 -10.05
CA SER A 281 18.87 1.21 -10.25
C SER A 281 19.20 -0.25 -9.92
N LEU A 282 20.24 -0.79 -10.55
CA LEU A 282 20.75 -2.13 -10.31
C LEU A 282 21.00 -2.42 -8.82
N PRO A 283 21.71 -1.55 -8.04
CA PRO A 283 21.95 -1.80 -6.63
C PRO A 283 20.66 -1.85 -5.80
N GLN A 284 19.66 -1.03 -6.14
CA GLN A 284 18.36 -1.07 -5.45
C GLN A 284 17.58 -2.34 -5.76
N GLN A 285 17.60 -2.81 -7.01
CA GLN A 285 16.95 -4.07 -7.40
C GLN A 285 17.66 -5.27 -6.77
N MET A 286 18.99 -5.27 -6.71
CA MET A 286 19.74 -6.27 -5.95
C MET A 286 19.33 -6.27 -4.48
N GLN A 287 19.21 -5.09 -3.86
CA GLN A 287 18.79 -5.00 -2.46
C GLN A 287 17.37 -5.57 -2.25
N MET A 288 16.44 -5.35 -3.18
CA MET A 288 15.11 -5.97 -3.16
C MET A 288 15.21 -7.50 -3.22
N SER A 289 16.07 -8.04 -4.10
CA SER A 289 16.33 -9.47 -4.21
C SER A 289 16.88 -10.05 -2.90
N LEU A 290 17.83 -9.35 -2.27
CA LEU A 290 18.41 -9.78 -0.98
C LEU A 290 17.38 -9.77 0.16
N PHE A 291 16.53 -8.76 0.24
CA PHE A 291 15.44 -8.72 1.22
C PHE A 291 14.46 -9.88 1.01
N SER A 292 14.07 -10.12 -0.23
CA SER A 292 13.15 -11.21 -0.59
C SER A 292 13.78 -12.57 -0.31
N ALA A 293 15.03 -12.78 -0.73
CA ALA A 293 15.77 -14.01 -0.47
C ALA A 293 15.93 -14.27 1.03
N PHE A 294 16.26 -13.25 1.82
CA PHE A 294 16.35 -13.34 3.27
C PHE A 294 15.03 -13.87 3.89
N ALA A 295 13.89 -13.26 3.52
CA ALA A 295 12.59 -13.69 4.03
C ALA A 295 12.20 -15.11 3.56
N LEU A 296 12.51 -15.47 2.31
CA LEU A 296 12.26 -16.81 1.76
C LEU A 296 13.12 -17.89 2.40
N LEU A 297 14.34 -17.57 2.83
CA LEU A 297 15.25 -18.47 3.54
C LEU A 297 14.91 -18.65 5.02
N ASP A 298 14.22 -17.68 5.62
CA ASP A 298 13.75 -17.78 7.01
C ASP A 298 12.52 -18.68 7.14
N LYS A 299 12.73 -19.99 6.97
CA LYS A 299 11.65 -21.00 6.94
C LYS A 299 10.83 -21.06 8.24
N GLU A 300 11.38 -20.57 9.34
CA GLU A 300 10.74 -20.56 10.65
C GLU A 300 10.09 -19.21 10.97
N ASP A 301 10.08 -18.29 10.01
CA ASP A 301 9.54 -16.92 10.16
C ASP A 301 10.10 -16.17 11.42
N ARG A 302 11.36 -16.43 11.78
CA ARG A 302 11.99 -15.89 13.00
C ARG A 302 12.06 -14.35 12.96
N TYR A 303 12.38 -13.79 11.80
CA TYR A 303 12.43 -12.34 11.63
C TYR A 303 11.04 -11.74 11.80
N LYS A 304 10.02 -12.33 11.16
CA LYS A 304 8.63 -11.90 11.28
C LYS A 304 8.15 -11.95 12.73
N ALA A 305 8.36 -13.09 13.40
CA ALA A 305 8.00 -13.26 14.82
C ALA A 305 8.67 -12.21 15.71
N LYS A 306 9.96 -11.90 15.46
CA LYS A 306 10.68 -10.89 16.22
C LYS A 306 10.16 -9.47 15.98
N MET A 307 9.82 -9.14 14.75
CA MET A 307 9.22 -7.85 14.41
C MET A 307 7.86 -7.68 15.07
N GLN A 308 7.02 -8.70 15.00
CA GLN A 308 5.71 -8.71 15.64
C GLN A 308 5.83 -8.59 17.18
N GLU A 309 6.76 -9.30 17.81
CA GLU A 309 7.05 -9.19 19.25
C GLU A 309 7.42 -7.74 19.64
N ILE A 310 8.31 -7.11 18.89
CA ILE A 310 8.74 -5.73 19.16
C ILE A 310 7.55 -4.76 19.04
N ILE A 311 6.77 -4.87 17.98
CA ILE A 311 5.58 -4.02 17.76
C ILE A 311 4.57 -4.24 18.89
N HIS A 312 4.25 -5.49 19.20
CA HIS A 312 3.30 -5.86 20.24
C HIS A 312 3.71 -5.29 21.61
N ARG A 313 4.96 -5.46 22.01
CA ARG A 313 5.49 -4.88 23.25
C ARG A 313 5.35 -3.35 23.29
N ARG A 314 5.65 -2.67 22.19
CA ARG A 314 5.54 -1.21 22.10
C ARG A 314 4.09 -0.74 22.11
N LEU A 315 3.22 -1.49 21.45
CA LEU A 315 1.78 -1.24 21.43
C LEU A 315 1.19 -1.34 22.82
N HIS A 316 1.50 -2.42 23.58
CA HIS A 316 1.08 -2.56 24.98
C HIS A 316 1.63 -1.43 25.85
N ALA A 317 2.91 -1.11 25.74
CA ALA A 317 3.51 0.00 26.50
C ALA A 317 2.81 1.34 26.25
N LEU A 318 2.35 1.59 25.00
CA LEU A 318 1.57 2.79 24.68
C LEU A 318 0.17 2.69 25.35
N TRP A 319 -0.59 1.61 25.10
CA TRP A 319 -1.98 1.53 25.49
C TRP A 319 -2.17 1.35 27.00
N ASP A 320 -1.32 0.60 27.70
CA ASP A 320 -1.36 0.42 29.15
C ASP A 320 -1.30 1.76 29.90
N ASN A 321 -0.62 2.76 29.32
CA ASN A 321 -0.51 4.10 29.88
C ASN A 321 -1.68 5.02 29.50
N THR A 322 -2.54 4.62 28.56
CA THR A 322 -3.74 5.41 28.21
C THR A 322 -4.94 5.14 29.10
N GLY A 323 -4.88 4.12 29.94
CA GLY A 323 -6.00 3.68 30.77
C GLY A 323 -7.09 2.91 30.03
N PHE A 324 -6.83 2.53 28.77
CA PHE A 324 -7.65 1.58 28.02
C PHE A 324 -7.03 0.19 28.04
N THR A 325 -7.87 -0.84 28.09
CA THR A 325 -7.41 -2.21 27.90
C THR A 325 -7.27 -2.46 26.39
N LEU A 326 -6.06 -2.81 25.95
CA LEU A 326 -5.85 -3.24 24.59
C LEU A 326 -6.44 -4.63 24.40
N VAL A 327 -7.39 -4.76 23.47
CA VAL A 327 -7.92 -6.06 23.07
C VAL A 327 -7.05 -6.61 21.95
N GLU A 328 -6.60 -7.86 22.07
CA GLU A 328 -5.87 -8.55 21.03
C GLU A 328 -6.74 -8.71 19.78
N ASP A 329 -6.18 -8.37 18.63
CA ASP A 329 -6.87 -8.45 17.35
C ASP A 329 -5.89 -8.93 16.26
N PRO A 330 -6.13 -10.10 15.65
CA PRO A 330 -5.26 -10.65 14.61
C PRO A 330 -5.20 -9.79 13.32
N LEU A 331 -6.16 -8.88 13.15
CA LEU A 331 -6.19 -7.95 12.00
C LEU A 331 -5.35 -6.69 12.24
N ARG A 332 -4.80 -6.52 13.44
CA ARG A 332 -3.98 -5.36 13.77
C ARG A 332 -2.51 -5.58 13.40
N ALA A 333 -2.02 -4.85 12.40
CA ALA A 333 -0.59 -4.84 12.07
C ALA A 333 0.26 -4.10 13.13
N GLY A 334 -0.33 -3.12 13.82
CA GLY A 334 0.30 -2.40 14.91
C GLY A 334 1.52 -1.55 14.52
N TYR A 335 1.79 -1.35 13.24
CA TYR A 335 2.87 -0.49 12.77
C TYR A 335 2.67 0.96 13.22
N TYR A 336 1.43 1.41 13.18
CA TYR A 336 0.94 2.63 13.82
C TYR A 336 -0.13 2.29 14.84
N SER A 337 -0.41 3.26 15.72
CA SER A 337 -1.62 3.28 16.53
C SER A 337 -2.29 4.63 16.38
N GLU A 338 -3.60 4.63 16.17
CA GLU A 338 -4.40 5.84 16.13
C GLU A 338 -5.22 5.95 17.41
N ILE A 339 -5.10 7.08 18.10
CA ILE A 339 -5.77 7.36 19.36
C ILE A 339 -6.75 8.52 19.14
N ASP A 340 -8.04 8.27 19.34
CA ASP A 340 -9.05 9.31 19.35
C ASP A 340 -9.04 10.03 20.71
N MET A 341 -8.61 11.27 20.70
CA MET A 341 -8.44 12.09 21.90
C MET A 341 -9.78 12.46 22.54
N LEU A 342 -10.87 12.54 21.76
CA LEU A 342 -12.20 12.80 22.33
C LEU A 342 -12.76 11.60 23.03
N VAL A 343 -12.55 10.38 22.49
CA VAL A 343 -12.91 9.12 23.17
C VAL A 343 -12.14 9.00 24.49
N TRP A 344 -10.83 9.32 24.46
CA TRP A 344 -10.00 9.35 25.66
C TRP A 344 -10.50 10.39 26.67
N ALA A 345 -10.71 11.64 26.24
CA ALA A 345 -11.19 12.71 27.09
C ALA A 345 -12.57 12.43 27.72
N LYS A 346 -13.49 11.85 26.93
CA LYS A 346 -14.81 11.46 27.43
C LYS A 346 -14.73 10.44 28.55
N LYS A 347 -13.87 9.44 28.39
CA LYS A 347 -13.70 8.37 29.39
C LYS A 347 -13.23 8.91 30.74
N PHE A 348 -12.28 9.84 30.75
CA PHE A 348 -11.64 10.30 31.99
C PHE A 348 -12.24 11.57 32.58
N TYR A 349 -12.86 12.44 31.74
CA TYR A 349 -13.32 13.76 32.14
C TYR A 349 -14.78 14.04 31.79
N GLY A 350 -15.46 13.14 31.08
CA GLY A 350 -16.87 13.25 30.73
C GLY A 350 -17.18 14.17 29.54
N ASP A 351 -18.48 14.22 29.19
CA ASP A 351 -18.96 14.94 28.01
C ASP A 351 -18.78 16.46 28.09
N ASP A 352 -18.88 17.05 29.27
CA ASP A 352 -18.69 18.50 29.47
C ASP A 352 -17.27 18.93 29.11
N PHE A 353 -16.29 18.10 29.45
CA PHE A 353 -14.89 18.36 29.08
C PHE A 353 -14.65 18.22 27.58
N VAL A 354 -15.27 17.24 26.94
CA VAL A 354 -15.22 17.09 25.48
C VAL A 354 -15.80 18.33 24.79
N ALA A 355 -16.97 18.80 25.25
CA ALA A 355 -17.59 20.01 24.73
C ALA A 355 -16.71 21.26 24.92
N TYR A 356 -16.06 21.37 26.08
CA TYR A 356 -15.10 22.44 26.36
C TYR A 356 -13.91 22.41 25.41
N LEU A 357 -13.30 21.22 25.19
CA LEU A 357 -12.17 21.06 24.26
C LEU A 357 -12.56 21.49 22.85
N GLN A 358 -13.67 20.98 22.33
CA GLN A 358 -14.14 21.29 20.97
C GLN A 358 -14.50 22.76 20.76
N LYS A 359 -14.96 23.45 21.83
CA LYS A 359 -15.28 24.86 21.78
C LYS A 359 -14.06 25.78 21.89
N THR A 360 -13.03 25.33 22.62
CA THR A 360 -11.93 26.22 23.07
C THR A 360 -10.67 26.06 22.23
N TYR A 361 -10.44 24.87 21.68
CA TYR A 361 -9.19 24.51 20.99
C TYR A 361 -9.46 24.02 19.58
N ASN A 362 -8.43 24.13 18.72
CA ASN A 362 -8.39 23.45 17.44
C ASN A 362 -7.75 22.06 17.63
N PRO A 363 -8.16 21.04 16.90
CA PRO A 363 -7.52 19.69 16.95
C PRO A 363 -5.99 19.71 16.84
N LEU A 364 -5.43 20.61 16.03
CA LEU A 364 -3.99 20.75 15.86
C LEU A 364 -3.26 21.34 17.09
N ASP A 365 -3.97 22.10 17.94
CA ASP A 365 -3.34 22.72 19.13
C ASP A 365 -2.78 21.65 20.07
N VAL A 366 -3.45 20.48 20.17
CA VAL A 366 -3.00 19.36 21.00
C VAL A 366 -1.65 18.83 20.49
N VAL A 367 -1.52 18.65 19.17
CA VAL A 367 -0.30 18.11 18.54
C VAL A 367 0.87 19.06 18.71
N PHE A 368 0.66 20.37 18.43
CA PHE A 368 1.70 21.39 18.59
C PHE A 368 2.11 21.58 20.05
N ARG A 369 1.15 21.58 20.96
CA ARG A 369 1.42 21.74 22.38
C ARG A 369 2.21 20.56 22.92
N LEU A 370 1.83 19.35 22.55
CA LEU A 370 2.54 18.13 22.93
C LEU A 370 4.00 18.16 22.42
N ALA A 371 4.20 18.55 21.16
CA ALA A 371 5.53 18.68 20.59
C ALA A 371 6.39 19.73 21.34
N ASN A 372 5.81 20.89 21.67
CA ASN A 372 6.51 21.95 22.36
C ASN A 372 6.85 21.63 23.82
N GLU A 373 5.94 20.96 24.55
CA GLU A 373 6.08 20.70 25.98
C GLU A 373 6.85 19.42 26.28
N THR A 374 6.80 18.42 25.37
CA THR A 374 7.35 17.08 25.63
C THR A 374 8.33 16.59 24.58
N SER A 375 8.54 17.34 23.49
CA SER A 375 9.32 16.91 22.30
C SER A 375 8.71 15.68 21.59
N LEU A 376 7.49 15.27 21.93
CA LEU A 376 6.79 14.18 21.28
C LEU A 376 6.03 14.69 20.04
N VAL A 377 6.48 14.32 18.86
CA VAL A 377 5.86 14.72 17.58
C VAL A 377 4.93 13.63 17.08
N LEU A 378 3.64 13.91 17.09
CA LEU A 378 2.59 13.04 16.55
C LEU A 378 1.97 13.68 15.30
N LEU A 379 1.31 12.89 14.48
CA LEU A 379 0.56 13.39 13.33
C LEU A 379 -0.94 13.38 13.63
N ASN A 380 -1.63 14.44 13.22
CA ASN A 380 -3.09 14.55 13.38
C ASN A 380 -3.81 13.62 12.40
N GLY A 381 -4.78 12.85 12.88
CA GLY A 381 -5.54 11.90 12.07
C GLY A 381 -6.45 12.55 11.04
N GLY A 382 -6.87 13.81 11.25
CA GLY A 382 -7.65 14.54 10.25
C GLY A 382 -6.94 14.73 8.91
N GLY A 383 -5.60 14.74 8.89
CA GLY A 383 -4.81 14.77 7.66
C GLY A 383 -4.84 13.44 6.87
N PHE A 384 -5.44 12.40 7.41
CA PHE A 384 -5.62 11.08 6.80
C PHE A 384 -7.09 10.77 6.51
N ALA A 385 -7.97 11.78 6.51
CA ALA A 385 -9.43 11.64 6.50
C ALA A 385 -9.98 10.77 7.66
N GLY A 386 -9.25 10.72 8.77
CA GLY A 386 -9.68 10.10 10.02
C GLY A 386 -10.35 11.11 10.97
N PRO A 387 -10.68 10.70 12.21
CA PRO A 387 -11.24 11.59 13.21
C PRO A 387 -10.36 12.83 13.42
N LYS A 388 -10.94 14.01 13.37
CA LYS A 388 -10.18 15.29 13.46
C LYS A 388 -9.38 15.44 14.76
N TRP A 389 -9.86 14.82 15.84
CA TRP A 389 -9.23 14.84 17.16
C TRP A 389 -8.41 13.60 17.46
N SER A 390 -8.06 12.82 16.44
CA SER A 390 -7.16 11.68 16.62
C SER A 390 -5.71 12.04 16.34
N VAL A 391 -4.81 11.20 16.87
CA VAL A 391 -3.37 11.30 16.67
C VAL A 391 -2.80 9.96 16.27
N ARG A 392 -1.90 9.97 15.29
CA ARG A 392 -1.17 8.80 14.82
C ARG A 392 0.18 8.70 15.52
N CYS A 393 0.41 7.58 16.20
CA CYS A 393 1.69 7.20 16.79
C CYS A 393 2.40 6.19 15.91
N LEU A 394 3.69 6.39 15.62
CA LEU A 394 4.53 5.39 14.96
C LEU A 394 5.13 4.47 16.03
N LEU A 395 4.89 3.16 15.93
CA LEU A 395 5.37 2.18 16.91
C LEU A 395 6.60 1.39 16.44
N TYR A 396 6.81 1.29 15.12
CA TYR A 396 7.94 0.60 14.55
C TYR A 396 8.96 1.58 13.99
N THR A 397 10.17 1.56 14.59
CA THR A 397 11.39 2.10 14.02
C THR A 397 12.44 1.02 14.10
N SER A 398 13.20 0.76 13.04
CA SER A 398 14.44 -0.02 13.17
C SER A 398 15.27 0.58 14.29
N PRO A 399 15.77 -0.24 15.23
CA PRO A 399 16.69 0.28 16.22
C PRO A 399 17.89 0.89 15.51
N SER A 400 18.07 2.20 15.65
CA SER A 400 19.28 2.84 15.17
C SER A 400 20.42 2.47 16.12
N PRO A 401 21.69 2.52 15.70
CA PRO A 401 22.82 2.36 16.60
C PRO A 401 22.77 3.32 17.80
N ARG A 402 22.12 4.49 17.67
CA ARG A 402 21.91 5.46 18.76
C ARG A 402 20.91 4.95 19.81
N ASP A 403 19.83 4.28 19.39
CA ASP A 403 18.83 3.73 20.33
C ASP A 403 19.41 2.60 21.21
N VAL A 404 20.48 1.94 20.75
CA VAL A 404 21.16 0.89 21.50
C VAL A 404 22.12 1.47 22.55
N GLU A 405 22.67 2.66 22.32
CA GLU A 405 23.54 3.34 23.27
C GLU A 405 22.77 3.97 24.43
N GLU A 406 21.56 4.49 24.19
CA GLU A 406 20.70 5.06 25.23
C GLU A 406 20.01 4.00 26.12
N SER A 407 19.98 2.73 25.70
CA SER A 407 19.41 1.61 26.46
C SER A 407 20.43 0.86 27.34
N ARG A 408 21.68 1.29 27.36
CA ARG A 408 22.75 0.81 28.24
C ARG A 408 23.03 1.80 29.38
#